data_439a50fb47057be23f123c40d8a4d072
#
_entry.id   439a50fb47057be23f123c40d8a4d072
#
_cell.length_a   1.000
_cell.length_b   1.000
_cell.length_c   1.000
_cell.angle_alpha   90.00
_cell.angle_beta   90.00
_cell.angle_gamma   90.00
#
_symmetry.space_group_name_H-M   'P 1'
#
loop_
_entity.id
_entity.type
_entity.pdbx_description
1 polymer ?
#
loop_
_entity_poly.entity_id
_entity_poly.type
_entity_poly.pdbx_seq_one_letter_code
_entity_poly.pdbx_strand_id
1 'polypeptide(L)'
;VTAELALALPVLLAVTAGLAWLLAVAVGQIRTLDAARETARALARGDDAAAALALGEQVAPPGTRLSISRSGDRVVVRARGRIRGPGGLFGAIPGATLRADAVALTEPGADGPREADR
;
A
#
# COMPACT_ATOMS: atom_id res chain seq x y z
N VAL A 1 27.75 -33.57 -18.38
CA VAL A 1 27.44 -33.04 -17.05
C VAL A 1 27.53 -31.54 -17.04
N THR A 2 28.57 -30.92 -17.60
CA THR A 2 28.75 -29.47 -17.62
C THR A 2 27.75 -28.70 -18.47
N ALA A 3 27.28 -29.28 -19.58
CA ALA A 3 26.26 -28.66 -20.45
C ALA A 3 24.88 -28.57 -19.73
N GLU A 4 24.51 -29.58 -18.98
CA GLU A 4 23.28 -29.61 -18.20
C GLU A 4 23.30 -28.56 -17.07
N LEU A 5 24.43 -28.43 -16.36
CA LEU A 5 24.62 -27.39 -15.34
C LEU A 5 24.59 -25.99 -15.95
N ALA A 6 25.18 -25.80 -17.12
CA ALA A 6 25.17 -24.53 -17.82
C ALA A 6 23.74 -24.08 -18.23
N LEU A 7 22.85 -25.01 -18.52
CA LEU A 7 21.45 -24.75 -18.80
C LEU A 7 20.61 -24.62 -17.53
N ALA A 8 20.93 -25.39 -16.49
CA ALA A 8 20.17 -25.39 -15.24
C ALA A 8 20.40 -24.11 -14.42
N LEU A 9 21.58 -23.55 -14.41
CA LEU A 9 21.90 -22.34 -13.64
C LEU A 9 21.07 -21.11 -14.06
N PRO A 10 20.97 -20.74 -15.35
CA PRO A 10 20.12 -19.62 -15.75
C PRO A 10 18.64 -19.81 -15.37
N VAL A 11 18.13 -21.02 -15.52
CA VAL A 11 16.74 -21.35 -15.16
C VAL A 11 16.54 -21.21 -13.65
N LEU A 12 17.46 -21.72 -12.86
CA LEU A 12 17.40 -21.62 -11.40
C LEU A 12 17.45 -20.16 -10.94
N LEU A 13 18.35 -19.35 -11.52
CA LEU A 13 18.42 -17.92 -11.23
C LEU A 13 17.14 -17.18 -11.63
N ALA A 14 16.56 -17.53 -12.78
CA ALA A 14 15.30 -16.95 -13.23
C ALA A 14 14.15 -17.28 -12.27
N VAL A 15 14.03 -18.52 -11.83
CA VAL A 15 13.02 -18.93 -10.84
C VAL A 15 13.23 -18.22 -9.51
N THR A 16 14.47 -18.13 -9.04
CA THR A 16 14.80 -17.44 -7.79
C THR A 16 14.45 -15.95 -7.87
N ALA A 17 14.78 -15.28 -8.97
CA ALA A 17 14.44 -13.88 -9.19
C ALA A 17 12.93 -13.68 -9.25
N GLY A 18 12.19 -14.57 -9.89
CA GLY A 18 10.74 -14.54 -9.94
C GLY A 18 10.10 -14.70 -8.57
N LEU A 19 10.59 -15.63 -7.76
CA LEU A 19 10.11 -15.82 -6.39
C LEU A 19 10.43 -14.62 -5.49
N ALA A 20 11.62 -14.05 -5.62
CA ALA A 20 12.01 -12.85 -4.88
C ALA A 20 11.10 -11.66 -5.24
N TRP A 21 10.75 -11.51 -6.52
CA TRP A 21 9.82 -10.48 -6.96
C TRP A 21 8.41 -10.71 -6.42
N LEU A 22 7.90 -11.94 -6.44
CA LEU A 22 6.61 -12.27 -5.84
C LEU A 22 6.58 -11.95 -4.34
N LEU A 23 7.67 -12.23 -3.63
CA LEU A 23 7.79 -11.87 -2.22
C LEU A 23 7.76 -10.34 -2.03
N ALA A 24 8.46 -9.59 -2.89
CA ALA A 24 8.43 -8.13 -2.86
C ALA A 24 7.01 -7.58 -3.09
N VAL A 25 6.25 -8.17 -4.00
CA VAL A 25 4.84 -7.83 -4.24
C VAL A 25 4.00 -8.11 -2.99
N ALA A 26 4.18 -9.28 -2.37
CA ALA A 26 3.44 -9.65 -1.16
C ALA A 26 3.72 -8.67 0.00
N VAL A 27 4.98 -8.36 0.25
CA VAL A 27 5.38 -7.37 1.27
C VAL A 27 4.81 -5.98 0.94
N GLY A 28 4.88 -5.57 -0.32
CA GLY A 28 4.30 -4.32 -0.78
C GLY A 28 2.80 -4.24 -0.54
N GLN A 29 2.07 -5.32 -0.76
CA GLN A 29 0.63 -5.40 -0.52
C GLN A 29 0.32 -5.26 0.99
N ILE A 30 1.06 -5.92 1.84
CA ILE A 30 0.92 -5.80 3.30
C ILE A 30 1.15 -4.36 3.74
N ARG A 31 2.23 -3.73 3.30
CA ARG A 31 2.54 -2.34 3.62
C ARG A 31 1.48 -1.36 3.11
N THR A 32 0.93 -1.60 1.94
CA THR A 32 -0.15 -0.78 1.38
C THR A 32 -1.41 -0.86 2.24
N LEU A 33 -1.76 -2.06 2.70
CA LEU A 33 -2.89 -2.27 3.61
C LEU A 33 -2.64 -1.62 4.98
N ASP A 34 -1.43 -1.77 5.53
CA ASP A 34 -1.06 -1.16 6.81
C ASP A 34 -1.10 0.37 6.73
N ALA A 35 -0.64 0.95 5.62
CA ALA A 35 -0.73 2.39 5.38
C ALA A 35 -2.18 2.89 5.38
N ALA A 36 -3.07 2.19 4.69
CA ALA A 36 -4.49 2.52 4.67
C ALA A 36 -5.12 2.43 6.06
N ARG A 37 -4.79 1.38 6.81
CA ARG A 37 -5.28 1.18 8.18
C ARG A 37 -4.75 2.24 9.15
N GLU A 38 -3.47 2.59 9.07
CA GLU A 38 -2.88 3.62 9.94
C GLU A 38 -3.50 4.98 9.69
N THR A 39 -3.67 5.36 8.43
CA THR A 39 -4.39 6.58 8.06
C THR A 39 -5.82 6.58 8.60
N ALA A 40 -6.54 5.47 8.44
CA ALA A 40 -7.92 5.34 8.93
C ALA A 40 -8.01 5.44 10.45
N ARG A 41 -7.07 4.84 11.18
CA ARG A 41 -6.99 4.94 12.65
C ARG A 41 -6.72 6.37 13.11
N ALA A 42 -5.81 7.07 12.44
CA ALA A 42 -5.49 8.46 12.75
C ALA A 42 -6.74 9.35 12.56
N LEU A 43 -7.46 9.17 11.47
CA LEU A 43 -8.72 9.88 11.22
C LEU A 43 -9.81 9.55 12.26
N ALA A 44 -9.90 8.30 12.69
CA ALA A 44 -10.86 7.89 13.72
C ALA A 44 -10.56 8.51 15.08
N ARG A 45 -9.28 8.77 15.40
CA ARG A 45 -8.89 9.51 16.60
C ARG A 45 -9.17 11.00 16.54
N GLY A 46 -9.54 11.52 15.39
CA GLY A 46 -9.77 12.94 15.16
C GLY A 46 -8.56 13.72 14.65
N ASP A 47 -7.52 13.03 14.21
CA ASP A 47 -6.36 13.67 13.61
C ASP A 47 -6.76 14.39 12.31
N ASP A 48 -6.06 15.47 12.02
CA ASP A 48 -6.19 16.21 10.78
C ASP A 48 -5.86 15.30 9.57
N ALA A 49 -6.56 15.51 8.45
CA ALA A 49 -6.38 14.70 7.25
C ALA A 49 -4.93 14.71 6.74
N ALA A 50 -4.26 15.86 6.77
CA ALA A 50 -2.85 15.97 6.36
C ALA A 50 -1.93 15.17 7.28
N ALA A 51 -2.14 15.23 8.59
CA ALA A 51 -1.38 14.47 9.57
C ALA A 51 -1.61 12.96 9.43
N ALA A 52 -2.86 12.55 9.22
CA ALA A 52 -3.22 11.15 9.00
C ALA A 52 -2.58 10.58 7.73
N LEU A 53 -2.60 11.33 6.64
CA LEU A 53 -1.93 10.95 5.39
C LEU A 53 -0.42 10.82 5.58
N ALA A 54 0.21 11.74 6.30
CA ALA A 54 1.65 11.69 6.58
C ALA A 54 2.03 10.40 7.34
N LEU A 55 1.23 9.97 8.31
CA LEU A 55 1.45 8.72 9.03
C LEU A 55 1.34 7.51 8.10
N GLY A 56 0.34 7.48 7.24
CA GLY A 56 0.18 6.41 6.26
C GLY A 56 1.33 6.36 5.25
N GLU A 57 1.79 7.49 4.78
CA GLU A 57 2.92 7.57 3.84
C GLU A 57 4.23 7.03 4.41
N GLN A 58 4.45 7.14 5.72
CA GLN A 58 5.62 6.57 6.38
C GLN A 58 5.66 5.05 6.31
N VAL A 59 4.51 4.41 6.28
CA VAL A 59 4.35 2.95 6.25
C VAL A 59 4.28 2.43 4.81
N ALA A 60 3.71 3.21 3.92
CA ALA A 60 3.47 2.82 2.53
C ALA A 60 4.75 2.58 1.74
N PRO A 61 4.72 1.69 0.75
CA PRO A 61 5.79 1.59 -0.23
C PRO A 61 5.99 2.91 -0.98
N PRO A 62 7.21 3.21 -1.47
CA PRO A 62 7.45 4.39 -2.28
C PRO A 62 6.48 4.48 -3.48
N GLY A 63 5.96 5.67 -3.77
CA GLY A 63 5.05 5.90 -4.89
C GLY A 63 3.60 5.50 -4.64
N THR A 64 3.25 5.11 -3.42
CA THR A 64 1.87 4.82 -3.04
C THR A 64 1.08 6.11 -2.86
N ARG A 65 -0.12 6.16 -3.44
CA ARG A 65 -1.06 7.26 -3.27
C ARG A 65 -2.13 6.88 -2.26
N LEU A 66 -2.30 7.71 -1.26
CA LEU A 66 -3.37 7.60 -0.27
C LEU A 66 -4.44 8.64 -0.55
N SER A 67 -5.69 8.23 -0.53
CA SER A 67 -6.84 9.13 -0.69
C SER A 67 -7.88 8.86 0.38
N ILE A 68 -8.52 9.92 0.85
CA ILE A 68 -9.55 9.88 1.88
C ILE A 68 -10.89 10.28 1.26
N SER A 69 -11.90 9.45 1.48
CA SER A 69 -13.27 9.73 1.10
C SER A 69 -14.17 9.65 2.34
N ARG A 70 -15.00 10.66 2.53
CA ARG A 70 -15.95 10.72 3.67
C ARG A 70 -17.36 10.57 3.15
N SER A 71 -18.14 9.74 3.84
CA SER A 71 -19.55 9.53 3.55
C SER A 71 -20.29 9.36 4.87
N GLY A 72 -20.96 10.43 5.32
CA GLY A 72 -21.62 10.45 6.63
C GLY A 72 -20.65 10.26 7.80
N ASP A 73 -20.87 9.22 8.58
CA ASP A 73 -20.02 8.81 9.71
C ASP A 73 -18.88 7.87 9.30
N ARG A 74 -18.80 7.53 8.02
CA ARG A 74 -17.84 6.59 7.49
C ARG A 74 -16.72 7.30 6.73
N VAL A 75 -15.50 6.92 7.04
CA VAL A 75 -14.29 7.37 6.32
C VAL A 75 -13.68 6.17 5.63
N VAL A 76 -13.44 6.29 4.34
CA VAL A 76 -12.77 5.27 3.54
C VAL A 76 -11.42 5.80 3.11
N VAL A 77 -10.37 5.09 3.45
CA VAL A 77 -9.02 5.37 2.99
C VAL A 77 -8.66 4.37 1.92
N ARG A 78 -8.27 4.87 0.75
CA ARG A 78 -7.79 4.06 -0.36
C ARG A 78 -6.30 4.27 -0.56
N ALA A 79 -5.57 3.19 -0.61
CA ALA A 79 -4.16 3.18 -0.95
C ALA A 79 -3.98 2.49 -2.30
N ARG A 80 -3.23 3.14 -3.18
CA ARG A 80 -2.87 2.59 -4.49
C ARG A 80 -1.39 2.79 -4.74
N GLY A 81 -0.73 1.72 -5.09
CA GLY A 81 0.68 1.71 -5.41
C GLY A 81 0.98 0.80 -6.57
N ARG A 82 2.23 0.80 -6.98
CA ARG A 82 2.70 -0.05 -8.06
C ARG A 82 4.12 -0.51 -7.76
N ILE A 83 4.35 -1.79 -7.93
CA ILE A 83 5.70 -2.37 -7.90
C ILE A 83 6.11 -2.65 -9.34
N ARG A 84 7.31 -2.20 -9.70
CA ARG A 84 7.89 -2.46 -11.02
C ARG A 84 8.11 -3.95 -11.20
N GLY A 85 7.97 -4.41 -12.44
CA GLY A 85 8.35 -5.76 -12.82
C GLY A 85 9.83 -6.03 -12.56
N PRO A 86 10.25 -7.31 -12.54
CA PRO A 86 11.58 -7.71 -12.10
C PRO A 86 12.72 -7.27 -13.03
N GLY A 87 12.47 -6.67 -14.16
CA GLY A 87 13.52 -6.22 -15.11
C GLY A 87 14.30 -7.36 -15.75
N GLY A 88 15.34 -7.03 -16.54
CA GLY A 88 16.20 -8.01 -17.22
C GLY A 88 15.44 -8.95 -18.14
N LEU A 89 15.62 -10.27 -17.99
CA LEU A 89 14.91 -11.31 -18.74
C LEU A 89 13.39 -11.25 -18.58
N PHE A 90 12.91 -10.65 -17.51
CA PHE A 90 11.50 -10.46 -17.19
C PHE A 90 10.96 -9.06 -17.52
N GLY A 91 11.69 -8.30 -18.34
CA GLY A 91 11.30 -6.93 -18.71
C GLY A 91 9.94 -6.81 -19.40
N ALA A 92 9.44 -7.92 -19.97
CA ALA A 92 8.11 -7.99 -20.56
C ALA A 92 6.98 -8.19 -19.53
N ILE A 93 7.31 -8.53 -18.29
CA ILE A 93 6.30 -8.70 -17.22
C ILE A 93 5.91 -7.31 -16.69
N PRO A 94 4.62 -6.92 -16.79
CA PRO A 94 4.16 -5.67 -16.23
C PRO A 94 4.30 -5.70 -14.71
N GLY A 95 4.52 -4.52 -14.10
CA GLY A 95 4.54 -4.39 -12.66
C GLY A 95 3.22 -4.78 -12.02
N ALA A 96 3.25 -5.09 -10.73
CA ALA A 96 2.05 -5.38 -9.95
C ALA A 96 1.40 -4.09 -9.41
N THR A 97 0.09 -4.00 -9.51
CA THR A 97 -0.69 -2.94 -8.89
C THR A 97 -1.07 -3.35 -7.46
N LEU A 98 -0.77 -2.49 -6.50
CA LEU A 98 -1.12 -2.68 -5.10
C LEU A 98 -2.36 -1.84 -4.78
N ARG A 99 -3.34 -2.45 -4.12
CA ARG A 99 -4.56 -1.77 -3.68
C ARG A 99 -4.94 -2.22 -2.29
N ALA A 100 -5.33 -1.26 -1.47
CA ALA A 100 -5.91 -1.55 -0.17
C ALA A 100 -6.93 -0.47 0.20
N ASP A 101 -8.02 -0.89 0.79
CA ASP A 101 -9.04 -0.01 1.32
C ASP A 101 -9.18 -0.28 2.82
N ALA A 102 -9.29 0.77 3.62
CA ALA A 102 -9.60 0.69 5.03
C ALA A 102 -10.77 1.60 5.35
N VAL A 103 -11.66 1.13 6.19
CA VAL A 103 -12.84 1.88 6.62
C VAL A 103 -12.74 2.15 8.11
N ALA A 104 -12.95 3.40 8.48
CA ALA A 104 -13.10 3.81 9.87
C ALA A 104 -14.46 4.48 10.07
N LEU A 105 -15.00 4.32 11.26
CA LEU A 105 -16.16 5.08 11.70
C LEU A 105 -15.66 6.27 12.51
N THR A 106 -16.13 7.45 12.18
CA THR A 106 -15.92 8.63 13.02
C THR A 106 -16.88 8.58 14.19
N GLU A 107 -16.36 8.67 15.42
CA GLU A 107 -17.24 8.74 16.58
C GLU A 107 -18.07 10.03 16.53
N PRO A 108 -19.36 9.97 16.89
CA PRO A 108 -20.20 11.15 17.03
C PRO A 108 -19.60 12.05 18.11
N GLY A 109 -19.09 13.24 17.75
CA GLY A 109 -18.46 14.19 18.66
C GLY A 109 -17.00 14.49 18.38
N ALA A 110 -16.36 13.85 17.41
CA ALA A 110 -15.01 14.19 16.93
C ALA A 110 -14.99 15.48 16.10
N ASP A 111 -16.14 15.97 15.64
CA ASP A 111 -16.32 17.35 15.24
C ASP A 111 -16.41 18.13 16.55
N GLY A 112 -15.36 18.84 16.91
CA GLY A 112 -15.36 19.78 18.03
C GLY A 112 -16.60 20.68 17.99
N PRO A 113 -17.01 21.23 19.13
CA PRO A 113 -18.22 22.02 19.16
C PRO A 113 -18.15 23.04 18.03
N ARG A 114 -19.04 22.92 17.07
CA ARG A 114 -19.39 24.06 16.25
C ARG A 114 -19.77 25.11 17.23
N GLU A 115 -18.91 26.06 17.44
CA GLU A 115 -19.24 27.29 18.10
C GLU A 115 -20.39 27.89 17.30
N ALA A 116 -21.57 27.39 17.65
CA ALA A 116 -22.78 27.97 17.16
C ALA A 116 -22.86 29.34 17.81
N ASP A 117 -22.59 30.32 17.04
CA ASP A 117 -23.27 31.60 17.07
C ASP A 117 -23.26 32.37 18.40
N ARG A 118 -22.44 33.36 18.39
CA ARG A 118 -22.89 34.61 19.01
C ARG A 118 -22.61 35.77 18.11
#